data_bdd9ef0954cc68d33d753d4eeb4eb364
#
_entry.id   bdd9ef0954cc68d33d753d4eeb4eb364
#
_cell.length_a   1.000
_cell.length_b   1.000
_cell.length_c   1.000
_cell.angle_alpha   90.00
_cell.angle_beta   90.00
_cell.angle_gamma   90.00
#
_symmetry.space_group_name_H-M   'P 1'
#
loop_
_entity.id
_entity.type
_entity.pdbx_description
1 polymer ?
#
loop_
_entity_poly.entity_id
_entity_poly.type
_entity_poly.pdbx_seq_one_letter_code
_entity_poly.pdbx_strand_id
1 'polypeptide(L)'
;MSVAMDTYPITPGSEPRPLFQVTDAVIEVLRRGGADLSQLGVPAQPEPEDGLWEKVSVPQARALKNIWTNSMKEAAHDDYLRWRLDDLDPLQKPNTLRNWLDSLVQAKERKGRPETLNLIVPGNVGTGKTTALAALGNEASERGLVTRFVKHATYLAWRRPDGSPDDLRAYQVRKRHVEADLLILDELCGEMDGIATEFARRETIDLVDSRLAAGRATAFSTNLKSRGAPGKPPGIADILGDRFLSRIEARAHLVTIQGPDRRKPHKPLDW
;
A
#
# COMPACT_ATOMS: atom_id res chain seq x y z
N MET A 1 11.00 -51.22 -17.61
CA MET A 1 12.07 -50.22 -17.88
C MET A 1 12.26 -49.43 -16.59
N SER A 2 13.35 -49.75 -15.89
CA SER A 2 13.71 -49.13 -14.61
C SER A 2 14.57 -47.91 -14.92
N VAL A 3 14.15 -46.72 -14.47
CA VAL A 3 14.92 -45.49 -14.58
C VAL A 3 15.88 -45.48 -13.39
N ALA A 4 17.19 -45.57 -13.67
CA ALA A 4 18.22 -45.46 -12.65
C ALA A 4 18.27 -44.01 -12.15
N MET A 5 18.19 -43.83 -10.80
CA MET A 5 18.51 -42.58 -10.13
C MET A 5 20.05 -42.41 -10.16
N ASP A 6 20.52 -41.38 -10.81
CA ASP A 6 21.92 -40.94 -10.73
C ASP A 6 22.18 -40.39 -9.31
N THR A 7 22.97 -41.16 -8.54
CA THR A 7 23.53 -40.72 -7.27
C THR A 7 24.83 -39.98 -7.54
N TYR A 8 24.86 -38.67 -7.28
CA TYR A 8 26.10 -37.87 -7.29
C TYR A 8 26.99 -38.25 -6.09
N PRO A 9 28.32 -38.43 -6.30
CA PRO A 9 29.21 -38.78 -5.20
C PRO A 9 29.37 -37.59 -4.23
N ILE A 10 29.12 -37.84 -2.93
CA ILE A 10 29.38 -36.91 -1.85
C ILE A 10 30.87 -36.97 -1.52
N THR A 11 31.58 -35.85 -1.70
CA THR A 11 33.00 -35.72 -1.27
C THR A 11 33.07 -35.68 0.24
N PRO A 12 33.87 -36.54 0.90
CA PRO A 12 34.03 -36.52 2.36
C PRO A 12 34.69 -35.22 2.79
N GLY A 13 34.04 -34.44 3.66
CA GLY A 13 34.59 -33.21 4.28
C GLY A 13 33.84 -31.90 4.01
N SER A 14 32.79 -31.89 3.20
CA SER A 14 31.91 -30.71 3.09
C SER A 14 30.80 -30.78 4.11
N GLU A 15 30.68 -29.77 4.98
CA GLU A 15 29.49 -29.61 5.80
C GLU A 15 28.24 -29.61 4.91
N PRO A 16 27.16 -30.31 5.30
CA PRO A 16 25.93 -30.31 4.51
C PRO A 16 25.38 -28.90 4.40
N ARG A 17 25.43 -28.32 3.20
CA ARG A 17 24.74 -27.08 2.91
C ARG A 17 23.25 -27.37 2.91
N PRO A 18 22.42 -26.62 3.64
CA PRO A 18 20.97 -26.80 3.56
C PRO A 18 20.52 -26.58 2.13
N LEU A 19 19.78 -27.55 1.57
CA LEU A 19 19.31 -27.58 0.18
C LEU A 19 18.35 -26.42 -0.15
N PHE A 20 17.77 -25.75 0.87
CA PHE A 20 16.97 -24.54 0.74
C PHE A 20 16.95 -23.79 2.08
N GLN A 21 16.88 -22.50 2.02
CA GLN A 21 16.58 -21.68 3.19
C GLN A 21 15.08 -21.81 3.50
N VAL A 22 14.76 -22.44 4.62
CA VAL A 22 13.39 -22.48 5.12
C VAL A 22 13.03 -21.05 5.54
N THR A 23 12.06 -20.43 4.86
CA THR A 23 11.63 -19.07 5.22
C THR A 23 10.89 -19.05 6.54
N ASP A 24 10.94 -17.94 7.29
CA ASP A 24 10.24 -17.78 8.57
C ASP A 24 8.76 -18.14 8.47
N ALA A 25 8.13 -17.89 7.33
CA ALA A 25 6.74 -18.25 7.07
C ALA A 25 6.50 -19.79 7.09
N VAL A 26 7.44 -20.57 6.56
CA VAL A 26 7.36 -22.05 6.57
C VAL A 26 7.59 -22.57 7.99
N ILE A 27 8.55 -22.00 8.71
CA ILE A 27 8.82 -22.33 10.12
C ILE A 27 7.57 -22.09 10.97
N GLU A 28 6.88 -20.97 10.75
CA GLU A 28 5.66 -20.63 11.50
C GLU A 28 4.50 -21.59 11.20
N VAL A 29 4.32 -22.00 9.94
CA VAL A 29 3.32 -23.00 9.56
C VAL A 29 3.60 -24.35 10.20
N LEU A 30 4.87 -24.80 10.19
CA LEU A 30 5.27 -26.06 10.81
C LEU A 30 5.07 -26.04 12.33
N ARG A 31 5.39 -24.92 12.99
CA ARG A 31 5.18 -24.73 14.44
C ARG A 31 3.71 -24.81 14.82
N ARG A 32 2.81 -24.15 14.04
CA ARG A 32 1.35 -24.23 14.25
C ARG A 32 0.79 -25.63 14.02
N GLY A 33 1.42 -26.40 13.15
CA GLY A 33 1.09 -27.81 12.90
C GLY A 33 1.62 -28.77 13.96
N GLY A 34 2.31 -28.30 15.00
CA GLY A 34 2.87 -29.13 16.07
C GLY A 34 4.13 -29.91 15.68
N ALA A 35 4.83 -29.51 14.61
CA ALA A 35 6.07 -30.16 14.18
C ALA A 35 7.21 -29.86 15.13
N ASP A 36 8.03 -30.85 15.47
CA ASP A 36 9.25 -30.66 16.22
C ASP A 36 10.35 -30.08 15.33
N LEU A 37 10.66 -28.80 15.55
CA LEU A 37 11.64 -28.04 14.78
C LEU A 37 13.08 -28.21 15.26
N SER A 38 13.31 -28.91 16.36
CA SER A 38 14.66 -29.10 16.95
C SER A 38 15.61 -29.83 15.99
N GLN A 39 15.08 -30.70 15.16
CA GLN A 39 15.85 -31.47 14.17
C GLN A 39 16.19 -30.65 12.91
N LEU A 40 15.57 -29.46 12.71
CA LEU A 40 15.83 -28.61 11.57
C LEU A 40 16.93 -27.55 11.81
N GLY A 41 17.58 -27.58 12.97
CA GLY A 41 18.61 -26.62 13.35
C GLY A 41 18.06 -25.18 13.51
N VAL A 42 16.75 -25.03 13.69
CA VAL A 42 16.12 -23.74 13.95
C VAL A 42 16.41 -23.37 15.40
N PRO A 43 17.08 -22.24 15.71
CA PRO A 43 17.36 -21.83 17.07
C PRO A 43 16.04 -21.62 17.82
N ALA A 44 15.98 -22.10 19.06
CA ALA A 44 14.86 -21.78 19.94
C ALA A 44 14.80 -20.25 20.11
N GLN A 45 13.65 -19.66 19.85
CA GLN A 45 13.48 -18.23 20.16
C GLN A 45 13.55 -18.08 21.69
N PRO A 46 14.29 -17.08 22.21
CA PRO A 46 14.24 -16.78 23.63
C PRO A 46 12.79 -16.43 24.00
N GLU A 47 12.29 -17.04 25.09
CA GLU A 47 11.00 -16.64 25.63
C GLU A 47 11.07 -15.15 26.05
N PRO A 48 10.06 -14.34 25.73
CA PRO A 48 10.04 -12.94 26.16
C PRO A 48 9.98 -12.89 27.69
N GLU A 49 10.96 -12.23 28.31
CA GLU A 49 11.14 -12.18 29.77
C GLU A 49 10.03 -11.43 30.53
N ASP A 50 9.12 -10.72 29.86
CA ASP A 50 8.18 -9.79 30.50
C ASP A 50 6.69 -9.94 30.09
N GLY A 51 6.32 -10.97 29.39
CA GLY A 51 4.88 -11.24 29.07
C GLY A 51 4.21 -10.21 28.17
N LEU A 52 4.95 -9.23 27.65
CA LEU A 52 4.50 -8.29 26.65
C LEU A 52 4.62 -8.95 25.27
N TRP A 53 3.50 -9.46 24.77
CA TRP A 53 3.39 -10.00 23.42
C TRP A 53 3.57 -8.85 22.42
N GLU A 54 4.69 -8.81 21.70
CA GLU A 54 4.78 -8.00 20.51
C GLU A 54 3.69 -8.44 19.53
N LYS A 55 2.80 -7.52 19.19
CA LYS A 55 1.68 -7.78 18.26
C LYS A 55 2.14 -8.20 16.85
N VAL A 56 3.39 -7.92 16.52
CA VAL A 56 4.03 -8.25 15.23
C VAL A 56 5.45 -8.71 15.49
N SER A 57 5.86 -9.89 15.00
CA SER A 57 7.24 -10.35 15.12
C SER A 57 8.21 -9.43 14.35
N VAL A 58 9.46 -9.29 14.84
CA VAL A 58 10.48 -8.44 14.19
C VAL A 58 10.67 -8.77 12.70
N PRO A 59 10.76 -10.04 12.26
CA PRO A 59 10.81 -10.38 10.84
C PRO A 59 9.58 -9.92 10.06
N GLN A 60 8.39 -10.04 10.64
CA GLN A 60 7.14 -9.60 10.00
C GLN A 60 7.08 -8.07 9.90
N ALA A 61 7.46 -7.33 10.93
CA ALA A 61 7.55 -5.87 10.91
C ALA A 61 8.53 -5.40 9.82
N ARG A 62 9.69 -6.06 9.69
CA ARG A 62 10.67 -5.76 8.64
C ARG A 62 10.11 -6.03 7.24
N ALA A 63 9.39 -7.13 7.04
CA ALA A 63 8.76 -7.45 5.77
C ALA A 63 7.71 -6.40 5.36
N LEU A 64 6.86 -5.97 6.30
CA LEU A 64 5.86 -4.92 6.06
C LEU A 64 6.50 -3.59 5.69
N LYS A 65 7.54 -3.19 6.44
CA LYS A 65 8.31 -1.99 6.15
C LYS A 65 8.98 -2.06 4.77
N ASN A 66 9.51 -3.21 4.37
CA ASN A 66 10.12 -3.41 3.05
C ASN A 66 9.07 -3.29 1.94
N ILE A 67 7.87 -3.87 2.10
CA ILE A 67 6.78 -3.74 1.12
C ILE A 67 6.42 -2.27 0.91
N TRP A 68 6.29 -1.51 1.98
CA TRP A 68 6.01 -0.08 1.92
C TRP A 68 7.14 0.71 1.27
N THR A 69 8.38 0.56 1.77
CA THR A 69 9.56 1.25 1.27
C THR A 69 9.78 0.99 -0.23
N ASN A 70 9.62 -0.27 -0.67
CA ASN A 70 9.76 -0.60 -2.08
C ASN A 70 8.67 0.06 -2.93
N SER A 71 7.42 0.11 -2.47
CA SER A 71 6.36 0.80 -3.21
C SER A 71 6.59 2.32 -3.32
N MET A 72 7.19 2.95 -2.31
CA MET A 72 7.57 4.36 -2.35
C MET A 72 8.72 4.61 -3.33
N LYS A 73 9.73 3.72 -3.36
CA LYS A 73 10.83 3.78 -4.34
C LYS A 73 10.36 3.56 -5.77
N GLU A 74 9.47 2.59 -6.01
CA GLU A 74 8.84 2.37 -7.31
C GLU A 74 8.10 3.62 -7.81
N ALA A 75 7.57 4.43 -6.91
CA ALA A 75 6.89 5.68 -7.22
C ALA A 75 7.84 6.91 -7.28
N ALA A 76 9.16 6.74 -7.07
CA ALA A 76 10.14 7.80 -6.90
C ALA A 76 9.76 8.81 -5.79
N HIS A 77 9.31 8.28 -4.66
CA HIS A 77 8.83 9.03 -3.49
C HIS A 77 9.53 8.62 -2.19
N ASP A 78 10.73 8.09 -2.26
CA ASP A 78 11.55 7.67 -1.12
C ASP A 78 11.88 8.82 -0.16
N ASP A 79 12.00 10.05 -0.65
CA ASP A 79 12.17 11.25 0.18
C ASP A 79 11.04 11.45 1.20
N TYR A 80 9.85 10.89 0.95
CA TYR A 80 8.71 10.98 1.87
C TYR A 80 8.73 9.94 2.99
N LEU A 81 9.64 8.97 2.98
CA LEU A 81 9.76 7.94 4.02
C LEU A 81 10.13 8.50 5.41
N ARG A 82 10.66 9.71 5.46
CA ARG A 82 11.00 10.42 6.71
C ARG A 82 9.81 11.06 7.42
N TRP A 83 8.72 11.34 6.70
CA TRP A 83 7.59 12.09 7.25
C TRP A 83 6.74 11.25 8.20
N ARG A 84 6.31 11.86 9.31
CA ARG A 84 5.35 11.31 10.26
C ARG A 84 4.11 12.20 10.32
N LEU A 85 3.01 11.68 10.85
CA LEU A 85 1.81 12.49 11.02
C LEU A 85 2.04 13.67 11.97
N ASP A 86 2.96 13.54 12.93
CA ASP A 86 3.33 14.61 13.85
C ASP A 86 4.13 15.74 13.18
N ASP A 87 4.77 15.48 12.04
CA ASP A 87 5.52 16.48 11.28
C ASP A 87 4.61 17.34 10.38
N LEU A 88 3.33 16.99 10.25
CA LEU A 88 2.41 17.65 9.35
C LEU A 88 1.86 18.94 9.94
N ASP A 89 1.67 19.94 9.07
CA ASP A 89 0.96 21.15 9.40
C ASP A 89 -0.51 20.84 9.79
N PRO A 90 -1.10 21.54 10.76
CA PRO A 90 -2.52 21.36 11.16
C PRO A 90 -3.52 21.44 10.00
N LEU A 91 -3.22 22.22 8.95
CA LEU A 91 -4.04 22.29 7.73
C LEU A 91 -4.06 20.99 6.92
N GLN A 92 -3.10 20.10 7.14
CA GLN A 92 -3.04 18.76 6.55
C GLN A 92 -3.84 17.72 7.37
N LYS A 93 -4.46 18.14 8.48
CA LYS A 93 -5.39 17.33 9.30
C LYS A 93 -4.79 16.05 9.89
N PRO A 94 -3.57 16.10 10.49
CA PRO A 94 -2.89 14.89 10.99
C PRO A 94 -3.75 14.07 11.96
N ASN A 95 -4.48 14.70 12.88
CA ASN A 95 -5.31 14.00 13.85
C ASN A 95 -6.46 13.23 13.18
N THR A 96 -7.08 13.81 12.14
CA THR A 96 -8.15 13.15 11.41
C THR A 96 -7.61 11.93 10.65
N LEU A 97 -6.44 12.05 10.04
CA LEU A 97 -5.75 10.94 9.36
C LEU A 97 -5.40 9.83 10.36
N ARG A 98 -4.89 10.20 11.54
CA ARG A 98 -4.55 9.25 12.61
C ARG A 98 -5.78 8.50 13.12
N ASN A 99 -6.87 9.20 13.40
CA ASN A 99 -8.12 8.58 13.86
C ASN A 99 -8.66 7.58 12.84
N TRP A 100 -8.58 7.91 11.54
CA TRP A 100 -8.95 6.96 10.50
C TRP A 100 -8.04 5.73 10.47
N LEU A 101 -6.71 5.91 10.56
CA LEU A 101 -5.75 4.82 10.68
C LEU A 101 -6.02 3.94 11.91
N ASP A 102 -6.31 4.55 13.06
CA ASP A 102 -6.66 3.83 14.29
C ASP A 102 -7.85 2.90 14.07
N SER A 103 -8.87 3.37 13.36
CA SER A 103 -10.03 2.55 13.03
C SER A 103 -9.69 1.32 12.17
N LEU A 104 -8.74 1.47 11.23
CA LEU A 104 -8.26 0.37 10.39
C LEU A 104 -7.47 -0.67 11.19
N VAL A 105 -6.55 -0.20 12.06
CA VAL A 105 -5.73 -1.07 12.90
C VAL A 105 -6.62 -1.85 13.87
N GLN A 106 -7.54 -1.17 14.56
CA GLN A 106 -8.49 -1.81 15.47
C GLN A 106 -9.39 -2.84 14.76
N ALA A 107 -9.87 -2.52 13.55
CA ALA A 107 -10.66 -3.46 12.78
C ALA A 107 -9.85 -4.73 12.42
N LYS A 108 -8.58 -4.56 12.03
CA LYS A 108 -7.69 -5.69 11.74
C LYS A 108 -7.44 -6.54 12.99
N GLU A 109 -7.15 -5.94 14.14
CA GLU A 109 -6.94 -6.63 15.42
C GLU A 109 -8.16 -7.48 15.82
N ARG A 110 -9.37 -6.94 15.61
CA ARG A 110 -10.64 -7.61 15.90
C ARG A 110 -11.07 -8.60 14.81
N LYS A 111 -10.28 -8.76 13.73
CA LYS A 111 -10.64 -9.55 12.54
C LYS A 111 -11.99 -9.11 11.93
N GLY A 112 -12.31 -7.83 12.09
CA GLY A 112 -13.53 -7.20 11.60
C GLY A 112 -13.29 -6.34 10.36
N ARG A 113 -14.35 -5.66 9.91
CA ARG A 113 -14.28 -4.67 8.84
C ARG A 113 -14.38 -3.26 9.43
N PRO A 114 -13.55 -2.31 8.99
CA PRO A 114 -13.70 -0.92 9.42
C PRO A 114 -15.02 -0.33 8.90
N GLU A 115 -15.54 0.64 9.62
CA GLU A 115 -16.76 1.35 9.24
C GLU A 115 -16.55 2.13 7.93
N THR A 116 -15.42 2.85 7.84
CA THR A 116 -15.01 3.59 6.65
C THR A 116 -13.81 2.91 6.00
N LEU A 117 -13.95 2.56 4.71
CA LEU A 117 -12.91 1.90 3.93
C LEU A 117 -12.13 2.88 3.06
N ASN A 118 -12.80 3.93 2.57
CA ASN A 118 -12.18 4.90 1.70
C ASN A 118 -11.83 6.18 2.46
N LEU A 119 -10.63 6.70 2.20
CA LEU A 119 -10.21 8.04 2.58
C LEU A 119 -10.02 8.86 1.32
N ILE A 120 -10.80 9.93 1.16
CA ILE A 120 -10.68 10.82 0.01
C ILE A 120 -10.03 12.12 0.49
N VAL A 121 -8.90 12.46 -0.10
CA VAL A 121 -8.07 13.63 0.25
C VAL A 121 -8.00 14.61 -0.92
N PRO A 122 -9.04 15.45 -1.11
CA PRO A 122 -8.99 16.51 -2.09
C PRO A 122 -8.20 17.72 -1.60
N GLY A 123 -7.67 18.50 -2.52
CA GLY A 123 -6.96 19.75 -2.22
C GLY A 123 -6.23 20.29 -3.44
N ASN A 124 -5.87 21.56 -3.40
CA ASN A 124 -5.14 22.21 -4.49
C ASN A 124 -3.76 21.59 -4.71
N VAL A 125 -3.14 21.90 -5.85
CA VAL A 125 -1.76 21.50 -6.15
C VAL A 125 -0.82 22.11 -5.10
N GLY A 126 0.18 21.35 -4.66
CA GLY A 126 1.21 21.84 -3.73
C GLY A 126 0.80 21.89 -2.25
N THR A 127 -0.45 21.60 -1.89
CA THR A 127 -0.89 21.66 -0.46
C THR A 127 -0.33 20.54 0.42
N GLY A 128 0.39 19.57 -0.13
CA GLY A 128 1.04 18.49 0.63
C GLY A 128 0.17 17.24 0.85
N LYS A 129 -0.78 16.95 -0.05
CA LYS A 129 -1.60 15.72 0.00
C LYS A 129 -0.75 14.45 -0.04
N THR A 130 0.18 14.37 -0.99
CA THR A 130 1.11 13.24 -1.11
C THR A 130 1.95 13.06 0.15
N THR A 131 2.47 14.18 0.72
CA THR A 131 3.22 14.15 2.00
C THR A 131 2.36 13.59 3.13
N ALA A 132 1.10 14.05 3.25
CA ALA A 132 0.19 13.61 4.28
C ALA A 132 -0.15 12.11 4.15
N LEU A 133 -0.40 11.63 2.91
CA LEU A 133 -0.66 10.22 2.67
C LEU A 133 0.59 9.35 2.83
N ALA A 134 1.77 9.86 2.50
CA ALA A 134 3.03 9.16 2.75
C ALA A 134 3.30 9.01 4.26
N ALA A 135 3.10 10.08 5.05
CA ALA A 135 3.18 10.03 6.51
C ALA A 135 2.19 9.01 7.11
N LEU A 136 0.95 8.99 6.61
CA LEU A 136 -0.06 7.98 6.97
C LEU A 136 0.42 6.56 6.66
N GLY A 137 0.99 6.34 5.47
CA GLY A 137 1.52 5.04 5.04
C GLY A 137 2.73 4.57 5.85
N ASN A 138 3.61 5.49 6.25
CA ASN A 138 4.74 5.21 7.14
C ASN A 138 4.22 4.65 8.48
N GLU A 139 3.29 5.34 9.15
CA GLU A 139 2.71 4.86 10.39
C GLU A 139 1.88 3.59 10.21
N ALA A 140 1.13 3.44 9.12
CA ALA A 140 0.34 2.25 8.84
C ALA A 140 1.21 0.99 8.73
N SER A 141 2.34 1.08 8.01
CA SER A 141 3.27 -0.05 7.85
C SER A 141 3.95 -0.43 9.18
N GLU A 142 4.28 0.55 10.02
CA GLU A 142 4.85 0.33 11.35
C GLU A 142 3.83 -0.29 12.32
N ARG A 143 2.53 -0.05 12.10
CA ARG A 143 1.43 -0.58 12.90
C ARG A 143 0.86 -1.91 12.36
N GLY A 144 1.62 -2.59 11.50
CA GLY A 144 1.31 -3.95 11.08
C GLY A 144 0.36 -4.07 9.88
N LEU A 145 0.08 -2.99 9.14
CA LEU A 145 -0.71 -3.06 7.90
C LEU A 145 0.20 -3.33 6.68
N VAL A 146 -0.21 -4.24 5.81
CA VAL A 146 0.37 -4.36 4.47
C VAL A 146 -0.02 -3.12 3.68
N THR A 147 0.90 -2.16 3.58
CA THR A 147 0.64 -0.87 2.95
C THR A 147 1.38 -0.74 1.64
N ARG A 148 0.73 -0.20 0.61
CA ARG A 148 1.33 0.10 -0.70
C ARG A 148 0.96 1.49 -1.18
N PHE A 149 1.88 2.07 -1.92
CA PHE A 149 1.70 3.34 -2.62
C PHE A 149 1.80 3.12 -4.13
N VAL A 150 0.94 3.79 -4.89
CA VAL A 150 1.06 3.88 -6.34
C VAL A 150 0.37 5.14 -6.85
N LYS A 151 0.94 5.82 -7.84
CA LYS A 151 0.23 6.85 -8.60
C LYS A 151 -0.80 6.18 -9.51
N HIS A 152 -1.96 6.80 -9.67
CA HIS A 152 -3.04 6.24 -10.50
C HIS A 152 -2.59 5.98 -11.94
N ALA A 153 -1.90 6.93 -12.56
CA ALA A 153 -1.38 6.77 -13.92
C ALA A 153 -0.35 5.62 -14.02
N THR A 154 0.52 5.49 -13.04
CA THR A 154 1.52 4.41 -12.97
C THR A 154 0.83 3.05 -12.82
N TYR A 155 -0.19 2.94 -11.95
CA TYR A 155 -0.98 1.70 -11.85
C TYR A 155 -1.58 1.32 -13.20
N LEU A 156 -2.21 2.25 -13.91
CA LEU A 156 -2.81 1.99 -15.22
C LEU A 156 -1.75 1.61 -16.27
N ALA A 157 -0.58 2.25 -16.26
CA ALA A 157 0.52 1.88 -17.14
C ALA A 157 0.96 0.44 -16.90
N TRP A 158 1.16 0.04 -15.64
CA TRP A 158 1.56 -1.32 -15.26
C TRP A 158 0.51 -2.40 -15.53
N ARG A 159 -0.74 -2.01 -15.72
CA ARG A 159 -1.83 -2.92 -16.08
C ARG A 159 -1.87 -3.24 -17.58
N ARG A 160 -1.13 -2.49 -18.42
CA ARG A 160 -0.98 -2.80 -19.84
C ARG A 160 -0.05 -4.02 -20.04
N PRO A 161 -0.19 -4.75 -21.14
CA PRO A 161 0.59 -5.99 -21.37
C PRO A 161 2.10 -5.83 -21.19
N ASP A 162 2.69 -4.74 -21.70
CA ASP A 162 4.13 -4.51 -21.67
C ASP A 162 4.54 -3.37 -20.72
N GLY A 163 3.65 -2.97 -19.83
CA GLY A 163 3.86 -1.83 -18.94
C GLY A 163 4.30 -2.18 -17.53
N SER A 164 4.34 -3.46 -17.18
CA SER A 164 4.68 -3.88 -15.81
C SER A 164 6.18 -3.75 -15.53
N PRO A 165 6.58 -3.29 -14.33
CA PRO A 165 7.97 -3.23 -13.95
C PRO A 165 8.52 -4.64 -13.63
N ASP A 166 9.85 -4.81 -13.81
CA ASP A 166 10.65 -5.89 -13.24
C ASP A 166 10.04 -7.30 -13.41
N ASP A 167 9.77 -7.74 -14.62
CA ASP A 167 9.21 -9.06 -14.95
C ASP A 167 7.87 -9.40 -14.30
N LEU A 168 7.22 -8.45 -13.63
CA LEU A 168 5.89 -8.65 -13.08
C LEU A 168 4.85 -8.71 -14.19
N ARG A 169 4.00 -9.72 -14.17
CA ARG A 169 2.86 -9.77 -15.08
C ARG A 169 1.74 -8.84 -14.59
N ALA A 170 0.96 -8.29 -15.51
CA ALA A 170 -0.15 -7.40 -15.20
C ALA A 170 -1.12 -7.93 -14.11
N TYR A 171 -1.37 -9.26 -14.06
CA TYR A 171 -2.22 -9.85 -13.02
C TYR A 171 -1.55 -9.80 -11.63
N GLN A 172 -0.21 -9.91 -11.54
CA GLN A 172 0.52 -9.81 -10.27
C GLN A 172 0.52 -8.37 -9.75
N VAL A 173 0.62 -7.38 -10.66
CA VAL A 173 0.42 -5.97 -10.33
C VAL A 173 -0.96 -5.78 -9.69
N ARG A 174 -2.04 -6.26 -10.35
CA ARG A 174 -3.39 -6.18 -9.79
C ARG A 174 -3.47 -6.86 -8.43
N LYS A 175 -3.00 -8.10 -8.33
CA LYS A 175 -3.06 -8.91 -7.11
C LYS A 175 -2.42 -8.17 -5.94
N ARG A 176 -1.18 -7.67 -6.09
CA ARG A 176 -0.46 -6.98 -4.99
C ARG A 176 -1.14 -5.70 -4.51
N HIS A 177 -1.86 -4.97 -5.41
CA HIS A 177 -2.58 -3.76 -5.04
C HIS A 177 -3.98 -4.07 -4.48
N VAL A 178 -4.64 -5.13 -4.95
CA VAL A 178 -5.91 -5.59 -4.37
C VAL A 178 -5.70 -6.17 -2.96
N GLU A 179 -4.63 -6.91 -2.72
CA GLU A 179 -4.38 -7.62 -1.47
C GLU A 179 -3.78 -6.78 -0.33
N ALA A 180 -3.27 -5.59 -0.61
CA ALA A 180 -2.78 -4.68 0.43
C ALA A 180 -3.90 -4.29 1.41
N ASP A 181 -3.62 -4.26 2.72
CA ASP A 181 -4.58 -3.80 3.72
C ASP A 181 -4.95 -2.34 3.51
N LEU A 182 -3.94 -1.50 3.26
CA LEU A 182 -4.08 -0.11 2.88
C LEU A 182 -3.38 0.14 1.53
N LEU A 183 -4.12 0.64 0.56
CA LEU A 183 -3.59 1.16 -0.70
C LEU A 183 -3.68 2.68 -0.71
N ILE A 184 -2.57 3.35 -0.96
CA ILE A 184 -2.54 4.78 -1.28
C ILE A 184 -2.50 4.91 -2.79
N LEU A 185 -3.60 5.40 -3.37
CA LEU A 185 -3.75 5.69 -4.80
C LEU A 185 -3.65 7.20 -5.00
N ASP A 186 -2.43 7.64 -5.31
CA ASP A 186 -2.11 9.07 -5.41
C ASP A 186 -2.47 9.64 -6.79
N GLU A 187 -2.76 10.93 -6.82
CA GLU A 187 -3.07 11.68 -8.05
C GLU A 187 -4.22 11.06 -8.88
N LEU A 188 -5.32 10.66 -8.20
CA LEU A 188 -6.49 10.09 -8.88
C LEU A 188 -6.96 11.01 -10.00
N CYS A 189 -6.92 10.50 -11.25
CA CYS A 189 -7.23 11.23 -12.49
C CYS A 189 -6.31 12.43 -12.79
N GLY A 190 -5.19 12.60 -12.08
CA GLY A 190 -4.35 13.81 -12.19
C GLY A 190 -3.70 14.02 -13.58
N GLU A 191 -3.47 12.95 -14.33
CA GLU A 191 -2.87 12.99 -15.68
C GLU A 191 -3.90 12.79 -16.80
N MET A 192 -5.21 12.85 -16.48
CA MET A 192 -6.27 12.64 -17.45
C MET A 192 -6.86 13.98 -17.90
N ASP A 193 -6.52 14.41 -19.11
CA ASP A 193 -7.08 15.60 -19.74
C ASP A 193 -8.45 15.29 -20.37
N GLY A 194 -9.48 15.11 -19.54
CA GLY A 194 -10.84 14.88 -20.02
C GLY A 194 -11.38 13.49 -19.70
N ILE A 195 -12.04 12.83 -20.67
CA ILE A 195 -12.71 11.53 -20.47
C ILE A 195 -11.67 10.41 -20.44
N ALA A 196 -11.71 9.58 -19.40
CA ALA A 196 -10.87 8.39 -19.32
C ALA A 196 -11.15 7.43 -20.47
N THR A 197 -10.11 6.75 -20.96
CA THR A 197 -10.29 5.62 -21.88
C THR A 197 -11.11 4.53 -21.19
N GLU A 198 -11.81 3.71 -21.97
CA GLU A 198 -12.59 2.59 -21.42
C GLU A 198 -11.71 1.63 -20.60
N PHE A 199 -10.49 1.39 -21.04
CA PHE A 199 -9.50 0.62 -20.29
C PHE A 199 -9.22 1.25 -18.91
N ALA A 200 -8.88 2.54 -18.86
CA ALA A 200 -8.57 3.23 -17.61
C ALA A 200 -9.76 3.21 -16.65
N ARG A 201 -10.96 3.46 -17.17
CA ARG A 201 -12.20 3.42 -16.38
C ARG A 201 -12.45 2.03 -15.82
N ARG A 202 -12.39 0.99 -16.65
CA ARG A 202 -12.63 -0.39 -16.24
C ARG A 202 -11.62 -0.86 -15.20
N GLU A 203 -10.32 -0.64 -15.43
CA GLU A 203 -9.26 -1.05 -14.50
C GLU A 203 -9.36 -0.33 -13.14
N THR A 204 -9.73 0.96 -13.15
CA THR A 204 -9.89 1.73 -11.92
C THR A 204 -11.10 1.26 -11.12
N ILE A 205 -12.25 1.05 -11.79
CA ILE A 205 -13.45 0.53 -11.16
C ILE A 205 -13.20 -0.87 -10.58
N ASP A 206 -12.59 -1.77 -11.36
CA ASP A 206 -12.31 -3.14 -10.93
C ASP A 206 -11.38 -3.19 -9.71
N LEU A 207 -10.35 -2.35 -9.66
CA LEU A 207 -9.47 -2.22 -8.50
C LEU A 207 -10.26 -1.83 -7.25
N VAL A 208 -11.05 -0.77 -7.34
CA VAL A 208 -11.81 -0.24 -6.20
C VAL A 208 -12.87 -1.24 -5.74
N ASP A 209 -13.64 -1.81 -6.67
CA ASP A 209 -14.68 -2.80 -6.38
C ASP A 209 -14.11 -4.03 -5.69
N SER A 210 -13.00 -4.56 -6.20
CA SER A 210 -12.33 -5.72 -5.61
C SER A 210 -11.86 -5.44 -4.18
N ARG A 211 -11.34 -4.24 -3.91
CA ARG A 211 -10.90 -3.84 -2.57
C ARG A 211 -12.06 -3.62 -1.62
N LEU A 212 -13.11 -2.95 -2.06
CA LEU A 212 -14.34 -2.77 -1.26
C LEU A 212 -14.99 -4.12 -0.91
N ALA A 213 -15.09 -5.03 -1.87
CA ALA A 213 -15.63 -6.37 -1.65
C ALA A 213 -14.80 -7.16 -0.62
N ALA A 214 -13.47 -7.01 -0.68
CA ALA A 214 -12.55 -7.63 0.27
C ALA A 214 -12.48 -6.91 1.64
N GLY A 215 -13.17 -5.77 1.82
CA GLY A 215 -13.11 -4.99 3.04
C GLY A 215 -11.75 -4.32 3.28
N ARG A 216 -11.03 -3.95 2.21
CA ARG A 216 -9.69 -3.37 2.26
C ARG A 216 -9.72 -1.87 2.00
N ALA A 217 -8.93 -1.14 2.78
CA ALA A 217 -8.94 0.32 2.80
C ALA A 217 -8.15 0.93 1.62
N THR A 218 -8.69 2.03 1.05
CA THR A 218 -8.01 2.80 0.01
C THR A 218 -8.02 4.28 0.34
N ALA A 219 -6.86 4.91 0.32
CA ALA A 219 -6.71 6.36 0.44
C ALA A 219 -6.42 6.96 -0.94
N PHE A 220 -7.24 7.92 -1.35
CA PHE A 220 -7.13 8.62 -2.63
C PHE A 220 -6.69 10.06 -2.42
N SER A 221 -5.69 10.54 -3.15
CA SER A 221 -5.48 11.97 -3.31
C SER A 221 -6.02 12.44 -4.66
N THR A 222 -6.51 13.67 -4.71
CA THR A 222 -6.96 14.27 -5.98
C THR A 222 -6.91 15.79 -5.92
N ASN A 223 -6.72 16.41 -7.08
CA ASN A 223 -6.89 17.85 -7.28
C ASN A 223 -8.28 18.19 -7.85
N LEU A 224 -9.04 17.16 -8.22
CA LEU A 224 -10.31 17.32 -8.89
C LEU A 224 -11.47 17.42 -7.89
N LYS A 225 -12.52 18.10 -8.32
CA LYS A 225 -13.82 18.04 -7.64
C LYS A 225 -14.52 16.72 -7.95
N SER A 226 -15.49 16.35 -7.14
CA SER A 226 -16.35 15.19 -7.42
C SER A 226 -17.02 15.31 -8.79
N ARG A 227 -17.52 16.52 -9.14
CA ARG A 227 -18.13 16.85 -10.42
C ARG A 227 -17.59 18.17 -10.93
N GLY A 228 -17.42 18.27 -12.23
CA GLY A 228 -17.16 19.53 -12.93
C GLY A 228 -18.37 20.45 -12.92
N ALA A 229 -18.16 21.70 -13.28
CA ALA A 229 -19.23 22.66 -13.53
C ALA A 229 -19.11 23.17 -14.97
N PRO A 230 -20.20 23.66 -15.58
CA PRO A 230 -20.15 24.21 -16.94
C PRO A 230 -19.01 25.23 -17.09
N GLY A 231 -18.17 25.04 -18.12
CA GLY A 231 -17.01 25.91 -18.38
C GLY A 231 -15.83 25.76 -17.37
N LYS A 232 -15.83 24.74 -16.53
CA LYS A 232 -14.75 24.38 -15.62
C LYS A 232 -14.12 23.04 -16.00
N PRO A 233 -12.90 22.74 -15.53
CA PRO A 233 -12.30 21.42 -15.73
C PRO A 233 -13.21 20.29 -15.24
N PRO A 234 -13.15 19.10 -15.87
CA PRO A 234 -13.96 17.96 -15.50
C PRO A 234 -13.64 17.51 -14.06
N GLY A 235 -14.65 16.96 -13.38
CA GLY A 235 -14.49 16.31 -12.10
C GLY A 235 -14.31 14.79 -12.24
N ILE A 236 -14.18 14.11 -11.11
CA ILE A 236 -13.97 12.65 -11.07
C ILE A 236 -15.11 11.90 -11.78
N ALA A 237 -16.38 12.31 -11.54
CA ALA A 237 -17.53 11.68 -12.18
C ALA A 237 -17.57 11.89 -13.71
N ASP A 238 -17.09 13.03 -14.17
CA ASP A 238 -17.05 13.33 -15.60
C ASP A 238 -16.00 12.46 -16.32
N ILE A 239 -14.92 12.13 -15.62
CA ILE A 239 -13.80 11.33 -16.14
C ILE A 239 -14.08 9.83 -16.02
N LEU A 240 -14.42 9.35 -14.83
CA LEU A 240 -14.55 7.92 -14.51
C LEU A 240 -16.00 7.43 -14.46
N GLY A 241 -16.97 8.34 -14.45
CA GLY A 241 -18.40 8.04 -14.41
C GLY A 241 -18.99 8.08 -13.00
N ASP A 242 -20.29 8.30 -12.92
CA ASP A 242 -21.07 8.39 -11.67
C ASP A 242 -20.99 7.11 -10.84
N ARG A 243 -20.96 5.97 -11.49
CA ARG A 243 -20.82 4.68 -10.80
C ARG A 243 -19.53 4.59 -9.99
N PHE A 244 -18.41 5.08 -10.54
CA PHE A 244 -17.15 5.12 -9.82
C PHE A 244 -17.23 6.08 -8.64
N LEU A 245 -17.71 7.31 -8.84
CA LEU A 245 -17.85 8.29 -7.78
C LEU A 245 -18.68 7.74 -6.62
N SER A 246 -19.84 7.18 -6.91
CA SER A 246 -20.71 6.57 -5.89
C SER A 246 -20.00 5.47 -5.08
N ARG A 247 -19.11 4.70 -5.70
CA ARG A 247 -18.36 3.65 -5.02
C ARG A 247 -17.27 4.17 -4.10
N ILE A 248 -16.51 5.17 -4.52
CA ILE A 248 -15.47 5.74 -3.66
C ILE A 248 -16.07 6.56 -2.51
N GLU A 249 -17.24 7.19 -2.71
CA GLU A 249 -17.95 7.94 -1.68
C GLU A 249 -18.66 7.00 -0.68
N ALA A 250 -19.03 5.80 -1.12
CA ALA A 250 -19.61 4.81 -0.24
C ALA A 250 -18.61 4.43 0.86
N ARG A 251 -19.01 4.61 2.15
CA ARG A 251 -18.15 4.36 3.31
C ARG A 251 -16.84 5.15 3.28
N ALA A 252 -16.88 6.39 2.78
CA ALA A 252 -15.72 7.27 2.69
C ALA A 252 -15.64 8.25 3.84
N HIS A 253 -14.39 8.55 4.23
CA HIS A 253 -14.05 9.70 5.04
C HIS A 253 -13.41 10.76 4.13
N LEU A 254 -13.97 11.97 4.12
CA LEU A 254 -13.49 13.07 3.29
C LEU A 254 -12.62 14.00 4.14
N VAL A 255 -11.35 14.17 3.76
CA VAL A 255 -10.38 15.02 4.46
C VAL A 255 -9.80 16.04 3.49
N THR A 256 -10.39 17.23 3.44
CA THR A 256 -9.87 18.30 2.57
C THR A 256 -8.59 18.90 3.16
N ILE A 257 -7.48 18.79 2.40
CA ILE A 257 -6.21 19.43 2.74
C ILE A 257 -6.14 20.80 2.10
N GLN A 258 -5.95 21.81 2.94
CA GLN A 258 -5.83 23.22 2.56
C GLN A 258 -4.43 23.75 2.86
N GLY A 259 -4.11 24.90 2.32
CA GLY A 259 -2.86 25.60 2.59
C GLY A 259 -2.21 26.19 1.34
N PRO A 260 -1.08 26.89 1.51
CA PRO A 260 -0.31 27.43 0.40
C PRO A 260 0.33 26.28 -0.41
N ASP A 261 0.77 26.64 -1.62
CA ASP A 261 1.63 25.75 -2.40
C ASP A 261 3.01 25.66 -1.72
N ARG A 262 3.29 24.51 -1.12
CA ARG A 262 4.52 24.23 -0.36
C ARG A 262 5.73 23.99 -1.25
N ARG A 263 5.55 23.93 -2.57
CA ARG A 263 6.63 23.80 -3.57
C ARG A 263 7.19 25.17 -3.97
N LYS A 264 6.43 26.24 -3.71
CA LYS A 264 6.90 27.61 -4.02
C LYS A 264 7.96 28.04 -3.02
N PRO A 265 9.04 28.72 -3.48
CA PRO A 265 10.04 29.27 -2.56
C PRO A 265 9.37 30.27 -1.61
N HIS A 266 9.82 30.28 -0.35
CA HIS A 266 9.30 31.21 0.67
C HIS A 266 9.66 32.66 0.38
N LYS A 267 10.66 32.92 -0.46
CA LYS A 267 11.05 34.26 -0.95
C LYS A 267 11.02 34.25 -2.47
N PRO A 268 10.55 35.30 -3.13
CA PRO A 268 10.74 35.47 -4.57
C PRO A 268 12.23 35.32 -4.92
N LEU A 269 12.50 34.53 -5.94
CA LEU A 269 13.84 34.54 -6.53
C LEU A 269 13.88 35.78 -7.44
N ASP A 270 14.79 36.69 -7.16
CA ASP A 270 15.12 37.79 -8.07
C ASP A 270 15.92 37.15 -9.23
N TRP A 271 15.30 37.09 -10.37
CA TRP A 271 15.91 36.59 -11.63
C TRP A 271 16.54 37.76 -12.38
#